data_e679e7d679562f08d69390857b25152a
#
_entry.id   e679e7d679562f08d69390857b25152a
#
_cell.length_a   1.000
_cell.length_b   1.000
_cell.length_c   1.000
_cell.angle_alpha   90.00
_cell.angle_beta   90.00
_cell.angle_gamma   90.00
#
_symmetry.space_group_name_H-M   'P 1'
#
loop_
_entity.id
_entity.type
_entity.pdbx_description
1 polymer ?
#
loop_
_entity_poly.entity_id
_entity_poly.type
_entity_poly.pdbx_seq_one_letter_code
_entity_poly.pdbx_strand_id
1 'polypeptide(L)'
;MKKLLLTLLFLFLTNCVLASDELNIDNLFKKQIGLRSITSFSLLSTGNANTYSLYPNISIGGDTTLWDDTKQLSLNQAFIYTLMPKFDILVSGSGSYTRKEYTNVFTSRYSSQNNWQFNSLWLGFIYTGKSIADFIPQITFQTAIIQRESSATENKSFYLKSQSLQATLRGYSDPVVYSIYSGLGYNAKRKFKIGKIDYGHSLYIGGDLSIILSPKITLDLGAEQRFQTKQKINGNQTSNIRSIPTFSVGSTYSLNQDTAISVNANFGGSSAAPDAIFGLTLWKKF
;
A
#
# COMPACT_ATOMS: atom_id res chain seq x y z
N MET A 1 1.21 -8.16 -26.52
CA MET A 1 1.21 -7.86 -25.08
C MET A 1 1.68 -9.03 -24.21
N LYS A 2 1.20 -10.29 -24.35
CA LYS A 2 1.66 -11.44 -23.52
C LYS A 2 3.16 -11.71 -23.61
N LYS A 3 3.79 -11.58 -24.80
CA LYS A 3 5.24 -11.79 -24.97
C LYS A 3 6.10 -10.71 -24.30
N LEU A 4 5.63 -9.46 -24.26
CA LEU A 4 6.35 -8.35 -23.61
C LEU A 4 6.37 -8.52 -22.07
N LEU A 5 5.26 -8.99 -21.50
CA LEU A 5 5.15 -9.26 -20.05
C LEU A 5 6.07 -10.42 -19.62
N LEU A 6 6.15 -11.47 -20.45
CA LEU A 6 7.02 -12.62 -20.18
C LEU A 6 8.51 -12.24 -20.31
N THR A 7 8.86 -11.39 -21.28
CA THR A 7 10.23 -10.92 -21.48
C THR A 7 10.67 -9.99 -20.34
N LEU A 8 9.78 -9.13 -19.84
CA LEU A 8 10.04 -8.32 -18.63
C LEU A 8 10.23 -9.21 -17.39
N LEU A 9 9.40 -10.22 -17.21
CA LEU A 9 9.52 -11.18 -16.10
C LEU A 9 10.84 -11.96 -16.18
N PHE A 10 11.25 -12.38 -17.39
CA PHE A 10 12.52 -13.10 -17.61
C PHE A 10 13.75 -12.21 -17.40
N LEU A 11 13.72 -10.93 -17.77
CA LEU A 11 14.80 -9.98 -17.52
C LEU A 11 15.01 -9.70 -16.01
N PHE A 12 13.97 -9.83 -15.18
CA PHE A 12 14.09 -9.75 -13.73
C PHE A 12 14.68 -11.01 -13.09
N LEU A 13 14.52 -12.18 -13.71
CA LEU A 13 14.96 -13.47 -13.16
C LEU A 13 16.41 -13.82 -13.52
N THR A 14 17.01 -13.24 -14.55
CA THR A 14 18.33 -13.61 -15.05
C THR A 14 19.52 -13.00 -14.30
N ASN A 15 19.29 -12.17 -13.28
CA ASN A 15 20.37 -11.61 -12.45
C ASN A 15 20.55 -12.30 -11.09
N CYS A 16 20.01 -13.49 -10.91
CA CYS A 16 20.32 -14.31 -9.72
C CYS A 16 21.67 -15.00 -9.89
N VAL A 17 22.75 -14.26 -9.73
CA VAL A 17 24.08 -14.85 -9.51
C VAL A 17 24.12 -15.35 -8.06
N LEU A 18 24.38 -16.64 -7.93
CA LEU A 18 24.59 -17.32 -6.66
C LEU A 18 25.83 -16.74 -5.94
N ALA A 19 25.63 -15.76 -5.09
CA ALA A 19 26.63 -15.36 -4.12
C ALA A 19 26.20 -15.90 -2.75
N SER A 20 27.03 -16.79 -2.19
CA SER A 20 26.83 -17.44 -0.90
C SER A 20 27.34 -16.56 0.24
N ASP A 21 26.95 -15.29 0.30
CA ASP A 21 27.33 -14.44 1.42
C ASP A 21 26.23 -14.47 2.49
N GLU A 22 26.63 -14.77 3.72
CA GLU A 22 25.74 -14.74 4.88
C GLU A 22 25.13 -13.36 5.04
N LEU A 23 23.81 -13.32 5.15
CA LEU A 23 23.09 -12.08 5.42
C LEU A 23 23.50 -11.54 6.77
N ASN A 24 24.29 -10.50 6.75
CA ASN A 24 24.55 -9.74 7.96
C ASN A 24 23.35 -8.84 8.23
N ILE A 25 22.65 -9.09 9.35
CA ILE A 25 21.48 -8.32 9.81
C ILE A 25 21.79 -6.82 9.88
N ASP A 26 23.02 -6.45 10.22
CA ASP A 26 23.48 -5.07 10.19
C ASP A 26 23.33 -4.41 8.81
N ASN A 27 23.43 -5.16 7.71
CA ASN A 27 23.29 -4.63 6.37
C ASN A 27 21.84 -4.32 5.99
N LEU A 28 20.84 -4.98 6.60
CA LEU A 28 19.42 -4.64 6.42
C LEU A 28 19.09 -3.29 7.03
N PHE A 29 19.82 -2.87 8.06
CA PHE A 29 19.59 -1.63 8.81
C PHE A 29 20.58 -0.52 8.46
N LYS A 30 21.76 -0.85 7.93
CA LYS A 30 22.69 0.17 7.43
C LYS A 30 22.09 0.87 6.22
N LYS A 31 21.78 2.14 6.40
CA LYS A 31 21.36 3.02 5.34
C LYS A 31 22.55 3.28 4.41
N GLN A 32 22.61 2.56 3.30
CA GLN A 32 23.63 2.78 2.27
C GLN A 32 23.09 3.78 1.25
N ILE A 33 23.98 4.66 0.76
CA ILE A 33 23.68 5.55 -0.37
C ILE A 33 23.38 4.64 -1.59
N GLY A 34 22.25 4.84 -2.23
CA GLY A 34 21.88 4.02 -3.38
C GLY A 34 20.38 4.03 -3.68
N LEU A 35 20.03 3.32 -4.72
CA LEU A 35 18.66 3.13 -5.17
C LEU A 35 18.09 1.83 -4.60
N ARG A 36 16.88 1.89 -4.09
CA ARG A 36 16.10 0.73 -3.65
C ARG A 36 14.78 0.71 -4.41
N SER A 37 14.36 -0.47 -4.81
CA SER A 37 13.09 -0.71 -5.49
C SER A 37 12.22 -1.63 -4.65
N ILE A 38 10.94 -1.32 -4.56
CA ILE A 38 9.94 -2.14 -3.89
C ILE A 38 8.81 -2.35 -4.89
N THR A 39 8.62 -3.59 -5.32
CA THR A 39 7.54 -3.99 -6.22
C THR A 39 6.56 -4.83 -5.43
N SER A 40 5.33 -4.40 -5.31
CA SER A 40 4.30 -5.12 -4.54
C SER A 40 3.11 -5.46 -5.42
N PHE A 41 2.70 -6.71 -5.37
CA PHE A 41 1.45 -7.21 -5.91
C PHE A 41 0.51 -7.50 -4.75
N SER A 42 -0.74 -7.06 -4.83
CA SER A 42 -1.76 -7.43 -3.85
C SER A 42 -3.04 -7.88 -4.52
N LEU A 43 -3.55 -8.99 -4.03
CA LEU A 43 -4.84 -9.54 -4.40
C LEU A 43 -5.82 -9.30 -3.27
N LEU A 44 -6.86 -8.54 -3.56
CA LEU A 44 -7.98 -8.28 -2.68
C LEU A 44 -9.14 -9.17 -3.11
N SER A 45 -9.71 -9.90 -2.17
CA SER A 45 -10.90 -10.72 -2.35
C SER A 45 -11.99 -10.20 -1.44
N THR A 46 -13.13 -9.86 -1.99
CA THR A 46 -14.35 -9.40 -1.31
C THR A 46 -14.20 -8.26 -0.29
N GLY A 47 -15.28 -7.61 0.04
CA GLY A 47 -15.35 -6.50 0.99
C GLY A 47 -15.17 -5.12 0.35
N ASN A 48 -15.10 -4.11 1.18
CA ASN A 48 -14.95 -2.71 0.75
C ASN A 48 -13.53 -2.43 0.26
N ALA A 49 -13.18 -2.89 -0.95
CA ALA A 49 -11.92 -2.62 -1.62
C ALA A 49 -11.48 -1.14 -1.59
N ASN A 50 -12.45 -0.25 -1.41
CA ASN A 50 -12.27 1.19 -1.43
C ASN A 50 -11.74 1.79 -0.13
N THR A 51 -11.70 1.03 0.96
CA THR A 51 -11.32 1.56 2.27
C THR A 51 -9.90 1.30 2.66
N TYR A 52 -9.22 0.34 2.02
CA TYR A 52 -7.96 -0.19 2.51
C TYR A 52 -6.72 0.27 1.74
N SER A 53 -6.85 0.91 0.62
CA SER A 53 -5.67 1.43 -0.06
C SER A 53 -5.06 2.56 0.77
N LEU A 54 -3.75 2.54 1.02
CA LEU A 54 -2.97 3.72 1.41
C LEU A 54 -3.23 4.88 0.44
N TYR A 55 -3.67 4.53 -0.74
CA TYR A 55 -4.07 5.38 -1.84
C TYR A 55 -5.54 5.09 -2.11
N PRO A 56 -6.45 6.00 -1.78
CA PRO A 56 -7.88 5.76 -1.94
C PRO A 56 -8.22 5.54 -3.43
N ASN A 57 -8.32 4.27 -3.81
CA ASN A 57 -9.01 3.90 -5.03
C ASN A 57 -10.51 3.99 -4.72
N ILE A 58 -11.08 5.14 -4.99
CA ILE A 58 -12.46 5.37 -4.63
C ILE A 58 -13.32 5.14 -5.84
N SER A 59 -13.97 3.99 -5.84
CA SER A 59 -15.14 3.75 -6.68
C SER A 59 -16.37 4.28 -5.95
N ILE A 60 -16.90 5.41 -6.38
CA ILE A 60 -18.18 5.89 -5.87
C ILE A 60 -19.25 5.25 -6.74
N GLY A 61 -19.77 4.14 -6.28
CA GLY A 61 -20.98 3.56 -6.85
C GLY A 61 -22.19 4.28 -6.28
N GLY A 62 -22.83 5.10 -7.07
CA GLY A 62 -24.19 5.59 -6.85
C GLY A 62 -25.24 4.74 -7.55
N ASP A 63 -24.94 3.49 -7.84
CA ASP A 63 -25.81 2.62 -8.60
C ASP A 63 -26.68 1.73 -7.70
N THR A 64 -27.93 1.58 -8.12
CA THR A 64 -28.94 0.64 -7.63
C THR A 64 -28.55 -0.84 -7.88
N THR A 65 -27.33 -1.12 -8.28
CA THR A 65 -26.78 -2.47 -8.47
C THR A 65 -26.20 -2.97 -7.18
N LEU A 66 -26.65 -4.11 -6.72
CA LEU A 66 -26.01 -4.86 -5.65
C LEU A 66 -24.71 -5.44 -6.22
N TRP A 67 -23.57 -5.08 -5.60
CA TRP A 67 -22.28 -5.67 -5.91
C TRP A 67 -22.15 -6.99 -5.15
N ASP A 68 -22.12 -8.09 -5.90
CA ASP A 68 -22.04 -9.42 -5.30
C ASP A 68 -20.60 -9.79 -4.94
N ASP A 69 -19.62 -9.37 -5.75
CA ASP A 69 -18.21 -9.65 -5.50
C ASP A 69 -17.30 -8.62 -6.21
N THR A 70 -16.19 -8.28 -5.57
CA THR A 70 -15.15 -7.45 -6.16
C THR A 70 -13.79 -8.07 -5.94
N LYS A 71 -13.11 -8.43 -7.03
CA LYS A 71 -11.74 -8.92 -7.03
C LYS A 71 -10.83 -7.85 -7.61
N GLN A 72 -9.79 -7.49 -6.89
CA GLN A 72 -8.85 -6.48 -7.34
C GLN A 72 -7.41 -7.00 -7.22
N LEU A 73 -6.69 -6.95 -8.33
CA LEU A 73 -5.24 -7.11 -8.37
C LEU A 73 -4.62 -5.73 -8.45
N SER A 74 -3.76 -5.39 -7.50
CA SER A 74 -3.04 -4.12 -7.48
C SER A 74 -1.55 -4.35 -7.67
N LEU A 75 -0.91 -3.49 -8.45
CA LEU A 75 0.53 -3.39 -8.60
C LEU A 75 0.97 -2.05 -8.05
N ASN A 76 1.92 -2.06 -7.14
CA ASN A 76 2.58 -0.86 -6.64
C ASN A 76 4.09 -0.98 -6.88
N GLN A 77 4.68 0.07 -7.43
CA GLN A 77 6.12 0.19 -7.66
C GLN A 77 6.61 1.43 -6.93
N ALA A 78 7.55 1.26 -6.02
CA ALA A 78 8.22 2.35 -5.33
C ALA A 78 9.72 2.32 -5.59
N PHE A 79 10.30 3.50 -5.73
CA PHE A 79 11.74 3.74 -5.80
C PHE A 79 12.13 4.66 -4.66
N ILE A 80 13.14 4.28 -3.91
CA ILE A 80 13.68 5.06 -2.80
C ILE A 80 15.15 5.32 -3.11
N TYR A 81 15.49 6.58 -3.28
CA TYR A 81 16.87 7.00 -3.51
C TYR A 81 17.42 7.71 -2.27
N THR A 82 18.49 7.17 -1.70
CA THR A 82 19.17 7.78 -0.55
C THR A 82 20.07 8.89 -1.05
N LEU A 83 19.63 10.13 -0.88
CA LEU A 83 20.37 11.35 -1.28
C LEU A 83 21.50 11.65 -0.29
N MET A 84 21.22 11.50 1.00
CA MET A 84 22.14 11.73 2.12
C MET A 84 21.85 10.68 3.21
N PRO A 85 22.76 10.44 4.16
CA PRO A 85 22.55 9.44 5.23
C PRO A 85 21.24 9.56 6.01
N LYS A 86 20.65 10.77 6.02
CA LYS A 86 19.41 11.07 6.75
C LYS A 86 18.20 11.30 5.84
N PHE A 87 18.40 11.48 4.53
CA PHE A 87 17.34 11.86 3.61
C PHE A 87 17.23 10.91 2.43
N ASP A 88 16.03 10.36 2.22
CA ASP A 88 15.68 9.63 1.03
C ASP A 88 14.57 10.37 0.27
N ILE A 89 14.62 10.26 -1.05
CA ILE A 89 13.53 10.62 -1.95
C ILE A 89 12.75 9.34 -2.27
N LEU A 90 11.44 9.44 -2.20
CA LEU A 90 10.53 8.35 -2.51
C LEU A 90 9.65 8.73 -3.69
N VAL A 91 9.61 7.89 -4.71
CA VAL A 91 8.66 7.98 -5.82
C VAL A 91 7.90 6.66 -5.88
N SER A 92 6.59 6.70 -5.90
CA SER A 92 5.79 5.48 -6.04
C SER A 92 4.63 5.66 -7.00
N GLY A 93 4.36 4.62 -7.78
CA GLY A 93 3.24 4.55 -8.70
C GLY A 93 2.41 3.31 -8.47
N SER A 94 1.11 3.39 -8.71
CA SER A 94 0.21 2.26 -8.57
C SER A 94 -0.77 2.14 -9.72
N GLY A 95 -1.11 0.89 -10.02
CA GLY A 95 -2.16 0.53 -10.98
C GLY A 95 -2.96 -0.64 -10.46
N SER A 96 -4.16 -0.83 -10.97
CA SER A 96 -4.99 -1.96 -10.60
C SER A 96 -5.80 -2.53 -11.75
N TYR A 97 -6.06 -3.82 -11.65
CA TYR A 97 -7.07 -4.51 -12.41
C TYR A 97 -8.19 -4.91 -11.47
N THR A 98 -9.40 -4.46 -11.76
CA THR A 98 -10.57 -4.73 -10.95
C THR A 98 -11.60 -5.48 -11.78
N ARG A 99 -12.08 -6.60 -11.25
CA ARG A 99 -13.24 -7.33 -11.75
C ARG A 99 -14.38 -7.16 -10.74
N LYS A 100 -15.47 -6.56 -11.20
CA LYS A 100 -16.69 -6.37 -10.44
C LYS A 100 -17.76 -7.29 -11.01
N GLU A 101 -18.40 -8.04 -10.14
CA GLU A 101 -19.52 -8.91 -10.46
C GLU A 101 -20.77 -8.32 -9.81
N TYR A 102 -21.85 -8.22 -10.56
CA TYR A 102 -23.08 -7.64 -10.07
C TYR A 102 -24.32 -8.33 -10.66
N THR A 103 -25.35 -8.41 -9.85
CA THR A 103 -26.67 -8.88 -10.28
C THR A 103 -27.60 -7.68 -10.41
N ASN A 104 -28.18 -7.51 -11.58
CA ASN A 104 -29.18 -6.47 -11.78
C ASN A 104 -30.47 -6.90 -11.09
N VAL A 105 -30.92 -6.13 -10.11
CA VAL A 105 -32.08 -6.46 -9.25
C VAL A 105 -33.37 -6.55 -10.06
N PHE A 106 -33.51 -5.79 -11.12
CA PHE A 106 -34.74 -5.77 -11.95
C PHE A 106 -34.80 -6.90 -12.97
N THR A 107 -33.66 -7.32 -13.49
CA THR A 107 -33.61 -8.32 -14.56
C THR A 107 -33.09 -9.66 -14.10
N SER A 108 -32.63 -9.77 -12.87
CA SER A 108 -31.91 -10.94 -12.30
C SER A 108 -30.75 -11.42 -13.18
N ARG A 109 -30.23 -10.53 -14.04
CA ARG A 109 -29.10 -10.87 -14.91
C ARG A 109 -27.79 -10.60 -14.19
N TYR A 110 -26.95 -11.61 -14.19
CA TYR A 110 -25.57 -11.53 -13.75
C TYR A 110 -24.72 -10.85 -14.85
N SER A 111 -23.87 -9.93 -14.44
CA SER A 111 -22.93 -9.24 -15.32
C SER A 111 -21.59 -9.05 -14.64
N SER A 112 -20.53 -9.02 -15.42
CA SER A 112 -19.18 -8.73 -14.91
C SER A 112 -18.57 -7.58 -15.69
N GLN A 113 -17.85 -6.71 -14.98
CA GLN A 113 -17.11 -5.59 -15.56
C GLN A 113 -15.66 -5.66 -15.17
N ASN A 114 -14.77 -5.63 -16.14
CA ASN A 114 -13.33 -5.62 -15.96
C ASN A 114 -12.77 -4.21 -16.26
N ASN A 115 -11.90 -3.71 -15.40
CA ASN A 115 -11.28 -2.42 -15.60
C ASN A 115 -9.80 -2.43 -15.22
N TRP A 116 -8.95 -1.95 -16.14
CA TRP A 116 -7.55 -1.65 -15.87
C TRP A 116 -7.40 -0.15 -15.71
N GLN A 117 -6.79 0.27 -14.61
CA GLN A 117 -6.55 1.69 -14.41
C GLN A 117 -5.19 1.96 -13.76
N PHE A 118 -4.57 3.05 -14.16
CA PHE A 118 -3.54 3.71 -13.38
C PHE A 118 -4.23 4.43 -12.23
N ASN A 119 -3.72 4.24 -11.00
CA ASN A 119 -4.35 4.80 -9.82
C ASN A 119 -3.68 6.11 -9.39
N SER A 120 -2.35 6.08 -9.19
CA SER A 120 -1.68 7.24 -8.65
C SER A 120 -0.17 7.22 -8.87
N LEU A 121 0.42 8.42 -8.83
CA LEU A 121 1.85 8.66 -8.71
C LEU A 121 2.07 9.57 -7.49
N TRP A 122 2.97 9.16 -6.62
CA TRP A 122 3.31 9.88 -5.40
C TRP A 122 4.79 10.25 -5.38
N LEU A 123 5.06 11.40 -4.80
CA LEU A 123 6.40 11.86 -4.48
C LEU A 123 6.48 12.09 -2.98
N GLY A 124 7.58 11.71 -2.37
CA GLY A 124 7.79 11.89 -0.95
C GLY A 124 9.25 11.99 -0.57
N PHE A 125 9.47 12.21 0.70
CA PHE A 125 10.78 12.15 1.30
C PHE A 125 10.71 11.44 2.65
N ILE A 126 11.82 10.86 3.03
CA ILE A 126 11.99 10.14 4.28
C ILE A 126 13.16 10.78 5.03
N TYR A 127 12.91 11.26 6.23
CA TYR A 127 13.95 11.73 7.15
C TYR A 127 14.19 10.68 8.22
N THR A 128 15.45 10.30 8.41
CA THR A 128 15.88 9.37 9.47
C THR A 128 16.69 10.14 10.51
N GLY A 129 16.18 10.20 11.72
CA GLY A 129 16.83 10.87 12.85
C GLY A 129 18.03 10.11 13.40
N LYS A 130 18.65 10.66 14.42
CA LYS A 130 19.67 9.96 15.21
C LYS A 130 18.97 8.93 16.10
N SER A 131 19.66 7.81 16.38
CA SER A 131 19.17 6.84 17.36
C SER A 131 18.99 7.48 18.74
N ILE A 132 17.90 7.15 19.39
CA ILE A 132 17.53 7.57 20.75
C ILE A 132 17.19 6.29 21.50
N ALA A 133 18.02 5.89 22.47
CA ALA A 133 17.82 4.70 23.31
C ALA A 133 17.38 3.48 22.46
N ASP A 134 18.19 3.03 21.53
CA ASP A 134 17.97 1.87 20.64
C ASP A 134 16.85 2.01 19.59
N PHE A 135 16.15 3.15 19.58
CA PHE A 135 15.17 3.46 18.55
C PHE A 135 15.71 4.41 17.49
N ILE A 136 15.40 4.13 16.25
CA ILE A 136 15.68 5.00 15.11
C ILE A 136 14.38 5.69 14.70
N PRO A 137 14.24 7.00 14.94
CA PRO A 137 13.06 7.74 14.50
C PRO A 137 13.12 8.02 13.01
N GLN A 138 11.98 7.89 12.34
CA GLN A 138 11.84 8.18 10.93
C GLN A 138 10.55 8.97 10.68
N ILE A 139 10.60 9.96 9.81
CA ILE A 139 9.45 10.73 9.36
C ILE A 139 9.34 10.57 7.86
N THR A 140 8.17 10.15 7.39
CA THR A 140 7.86 10.02 5.98
C THR A 140 6.74 10.98 5.61
N PHE A 141 6.99 11.81 4.61
CA PHE A 141 5.97 12.67 4.00
C PHE A 141 5.81 12.28 2.54
N GLN A 142 4.57 12.24 2.06
CA GLN A 142 4.24 11.96 0.66
C GLN A 142 3.10 12.85 0.18
N THR A 143 3.13 13.22 -1.09
CA THR A 143 2.03 13.92 -1.77
C THR A 143 1.72 13.23 -3.09
N ALA A 144 0.45 13.09 -3.39
CA ALA A 144 0.00 12.54 -4.66
C ALA A 144 0.18 13.58 -5.76
N ILE A 145 1.14 13.37 -6.64
CA ILE A 145 1.36 14.22 -7.83
C ILE A 145 0.15 14.11 -8.76
N ILE A 146 -0.30 12.88 -8.97
CA ILE A 146 -1.50 12.59 -9.75
C ILE A 146 -2.24 11.39 -9.12
N GLN A 147 -3.56 11.50 -9.03
CA GLN A 147 -4.46 10.41 -8.67
C GLN A 147 -5.58 10.36 -9.71
N ARG A 148 -5.84 9.19 -10.23
CA ARG A 148 -6.95 8.94 -11.15
C ARG A 148 -8.07 8.26 -10.39
N GLU A 149 -9.22 8.87 -10.36
CA GLU A 149 -10.38 8.40 -9.63
C GLU A 149 -11.56 8.22 -10.61
N SER A 150 -12.29 7.14 -10.42
CA SER A 150 -13.48 6.81 -11.23
C SER A 150 -14.73 7.08 -10.41
N SER A 151 -15.67 7.80 -10.99
CA SER A 151 -17.05 7.89 -10.52
C SER A 151 -17.96 7.11 -11.49
N ALA A 152 -19.23 6.93 -11.15
CA ALA A 152 -20.21 6.27 -12.01
C ALA A 152 -20.29 6.89 -13.44
N THR A 153 -19.98 8.17 -13.58
CA THR A 153 -20.18 8.95 -14.81
C THR A 153 -18.89 9.42 -15.47
N GLU A 154 -17.76 9.41 -14.77
CA GLU A 154 -16.49 9.93 -15.31
C GLU A 154 -15.25 9.35 -14.63
N ASN A 155 -14.17 9.27 -15.40
CA ASN A 155 -12.81 9.06 -14.89
C ASN A 155 -12.11 10.41 -14.86
N LYS A 156 -11.53 10.79 -13.72
CA LYS A 156 -10.90 12.09 -13.56
C LYS A 156 -9.57 12.00 -12.86
N SER A 157 -8.62 12.81 -13.31
CA SER A 157 -7.32 12.97 -12.67
C SER A 157 -7.33 14.18 -11.75
N PHE A 158 -6.75 14.02 -10.57
CA PHE A 158 -6.58 15.06 -9.57
C PHE A 158 -5.10 15.19 -9.23
N TYR A 159 -4.66 16.40 -8.95
CA TYR A 159 -3.27 16.74 -8.69
C TYR A 159 -3.14 17.32 -7.29
N LEU A 160 -2.15 16.86 -6.53
CA LEU A 160 -1.82 17.35 -5.19
C LEU A 160 -3.02 17.37 -4.20
N LYS A 161 -3.96 16.42 -4.38
CA LYS A 161 -5.18 16.37 -3.56
C LYS A 161 -5.08 15.45 -2.35
N SER A 162 -4.03 14.66 -2.26
CA SER A 162 -3.77 13.82 -1.09
C SER A 162 -2.35 13.99 -0.61
N GLN A 163 -2.19 14.05 0.71
CA GLN A 163 -0.91 14.05 1.40
C GLN A 163 -0.94 13.04 2.54
N SER A 164 0.22 12.52 2.89
CA SER A 164 0.38 11.63 4.03
C SER A 164 1.64 12.00 4.80
N LEU A 165 1.54 11.96 6.11
CA LEU A 165 2.64 12.15 7.05
C LEU A 165 2.65 10.98 8.01
N GLN A 166 3.79 10.32 8.18
CA GLN A 166 3.97 9.21 9.10
C GLN A 166 5.24 9.40 9.93
N ALA A 167 5.12 9.17 11.22
CA ALA A 167 6.25 9.02 12.13
C ALA A 167 6.39 7.55 12.51
N THR A 168 7.61 7.02 12.48
CA THR A 168 7.93 5.64 12.81
C THR A 168 9.10 5.63 13.80
N LEU A 169 9.01 4.80 14.81
CA LEU A 169 10.11 4.42 15.70
C LEU A 169 10.43 2.96 15.43
N ARG A 170 11.68 2.68 15.02
CA ARG A 170 12.14 1.33 14.75
C ARG A 170 13.22 0.96 15.75
N GLY A 171 13.10 -0.23 16.33
CA GLY A 171 14.08 -0.80 17.24
C GLY A 171 14.47 -2.21 16.83
N TYR A 172 15.57 -2.68 17.44
CA TYR A 172 16.07 -4.03 17.25
C TYR A 172 16.49 -4.60 18.62
N SER A 173 16.06 -5.83 18.87
CA SER A 173 16.52 -6.65 20.00
C SER A 173 16.56 -8.08 19.51
N ASP A 174 17.76 -8.64 19.36
CA ASP A 174 17.98 -9.97 18.80
C ASP A 174 17.05 -11.02 19.45
N PRO A 175 16.28 -11.80 18.68
CA PRO A 175 16.21 -11.87 17.22
C PRO A 175 15.02 -11.04 16.60
N VAL A 176 14.57 -9.98 17.26
CA VAL A 176 13.34 -9.26 16.90
C VAL A 176 13.64 -7.85 16.44
N VAL A 177 13.12 -7.50 15.26
CA VAL A 177 12.97 -6.12 14.80
C VAL A 177 11.54 -5.68 15.07
N TYR A 178 11.37 -4.50 15.65
CA TYR A 178 10.05 -3.96 15.92
C TYR A 178 9.94 -2.52 15.46
N SER A 179 8.75 -2.15 15.07
CA SER A 179 8.42 -0.78 14.72
C SER A 179 7.06 -0.38 15.28
N ILE A 180 6.97 0.87 15.71
CA ILE A 180 5.70 1.50 16.07
C ILE A 180 5.58 2.73 15.20
N TYR A 181 4.40 2.94 14.62
CA TYR A 181 4.17 4.08 13.76
C TYR A 181 2.79 4.71 13.99
N SER A 182 2.72 5.99 13.67
CA SER A 182 1.46 6.73 13.60
C SER A 182 1.50 7.68 12.42
N GLY A 183 0.36 7.96 11.83
CA GLY A 183 0.32 8.84 10.67
C GLY A 183 -1.04 9.44 10.39
N LEU A 184 -1.00 10.46 9.54
CA LEU A 184 -2.14 11.25 9.11
C LEU A 184 -2.24 11.18 7.58
N GLY A 185 -3.45 10.97 7.08
CA GLY A 185 -3.79 11.12 5.67
C GLY A 185 -4.74 12.30 5.46
N TYR A 186 -4.30 13.27 4.69
CA TYR A 186 -5.13 14.41 4.30
C TYR A 186 -5.65 14.22 2.89
N ASN A 187 -6.95 14.41 2.68
CA ASN A 187 -7.61 14.39 1.39
C ASN A 187 -8.35 15.71 1.16
N ALA A 188 -7.91 16.49 0.17
CA ALA A 188 -8.65 17.66 -0.27
C ALA A 188 -9.90 17.24 -1.07
N LYS A 189 -10.92 18.08 -1.07
CA LYS A 189 -12.17 17.84 -1.79
C LYS A 189 -11.95 17.66 -3.30
N ARG A 190 -12.69 16.74 -3.91
CA ARG A 190 -12.70 16.45 -5.35
C ARG A 190 -13.97 16.99 -5.98
N LYS A 191 -13.85 17.52 -7.19
CA LYS A 191 -15.01 18.00 -7.96
C LYS A 191 -15.23 17.10 -9.16
N PHE A 192 -16.31 16.34 -9.13
CA PHE A 192 -16.84 15.52 -10.22
C PHE A 192 -18.07 16.17 -10.85
N LYS A 193 -18.58 15.59 -11.94
CA LYS A 193 -19.86 16.02 -12.54
C LYS A 193 -21.03 15.85 -11.57
N ILE A 194 -21.02 14.77 -10.79
CA ILE A 194 -22.04 14.49 -9.75
C ILE A 194 -21.97 15.44 -8.55
N GLY A 195 -20.88 16.22 -8.40
CA GLY A 195 -20.71 17.17 -7.33
C GLY A 195 -19.36 17.15 -6.65
N LYS A 196 -19.28 17.80 -5.49
CA LYS A 196 -18.08 17.84 -4.65
C LYS A 196 -18.08 16.66 -3.70
N ILE A 197 -16.97 15.89 -3.70
CA ILE A 197 -16.77 14.76 -2.84
C ILE A 197 -15.66 15.09 -1.84
N ASP A 198 -15.94 14.84 -0.57
CA ASP A 198 -15.02 14.93 0.55
C ASP A 198 -14.86 13.53 1.13
N TYR A 199 -13.69 12.93 0.96
CA TYR A 199 -13.39 11.57 1.41
C TYR A 199 -13.04 11.49 2.89
N GLY A 200 -12.93 12.64 3.54
CA GLY A 200 -12.45 12.73 4.89
C GLY A 200 -10.93 12.54 5.00
N HIS A 201 -10.46 12.59 6.23
CA HIS A 201 -9.05 12.44 6.59
C HIS A 201 -8.87 11.13 7.36
N SER A 202 -7.66 10.61 7.40
CA SER A 202 -7.35 9.42 8.17
C SER A 202 -6.29 9.70 9.24
N LEU A 203 -6.46 9.04 10.38
CA LEU A 203 -5.46 8.89 11.44
C LEU A 203 -5.23 7.40 11.59
N TYR A 204 -3.98 6.96 11.70
CA TYR A 204 -3.67 5.57 11.97
C TYR A 204 -2.52 5.44 12.96
N ILE A 205 -2.54 4.35 13.70
CA ILE A 205 -1.49 3.92 14.60
C ILE A 205 -1.31 2.42 14.41
N GLY A 206 -0.08 1.96 14.40
CA GLY A 206 0.21 0.55 14.21
C GLY A 206 1.57 0.16 14.73
N GLY A 207 1.85 -1.12 14.62
CA GLY A 207 3.14 -1.70 14.97
C GLY A 207 3.38 -2.98 14.19
N ASP A 208 4.66 -3.23 13.91
CA ASP A 208 5.12 -4.42 13.23
C ASP A 208 6.23 -5.08 14.05
N LEU A 209 6.25 -6.41 14.00
CA LEU A 209 7.28 -7.28 14.55
C LEU A 209 7.81 -8.16 13.45
N SER A 210 9.13 -8.21 13.28
CA SER A 210 9.81 -9.16 12.39
C SER A 210 10.73 -10.03 13.24
N ILE A 211 10.41 -11.31 13.34
CA ILE A 211 11.17 -12.31 14.11
C ILE A 211 12.13 -13.01 13.16
N ILE A 212 13.42 -12.90 13.40
CA ILE A 212 14.47 -13.49 12.57
C ILE A 212 14.59 -14.96 12.96
N LEU A 213 14.05 -15.84 12.12
CA LEU A 213 14.09 -17.30 12.33
C LEU A 213 15.42 -17.90 11.87
N SER A 214 16.02 -17.30 10.84
CA SER A 214 17.33 -17.67 10.31
C SER A 214 17.91 -16.48 9.54
N PRO A 215 19.20 -16.52 9.11
CA PRO A 215 19.78 -15.44 8.30
C PRO A 215 19.03 -15.11 7.01
N LYS A 216 18.16 -16.02 6.53
CA LYS A 216 17.40 -15.85 5.30
C LYS A 216 15.90 -15.69 5.50
N ILE A 217 15.38 -16.01 6.68
CA ILE A 217 13.92 -16.09 6.89
C ILE A 217 13.52 -15.25 8.09
N THR A 218 12.56 -14.36 7.87
CA THR A 218 11.86 -13.65 8.95
C THR A 218 10.38 -14.00 8.95
N LEU A 219 9.78 -14.01 10.12
CA LEU A 219 8.34 -14.04 10.33
C LEU A 219 7.88 -12.62 10.65
N ASP A 220 6.91 -12.12 9.91
CA ASP A 220 6.43 -10.74 10.03
C ASP A 220 5.00 -10.74 10.59
N LEU A 221 4.77 -9.98 11.64
CA LEU A 221 3.47 -9.79 12.29
C LEU A 221 3.19 -8.30 12.39
N GLY A 222 1.94 -7.88 12.19
CA GLY A 222 1.58 -6.49 12.30
C GLY A 222 0.14 -6.27 12.75
N ALA A 223 -0.09 -5.10 13.32
CA ALA A 223 -1.43 -4.63 13.66
C ALA A 223 -1.52 -3.12 13.42
N GLU A 224 -2.60 -2.69 12.79
CA GLU A 224 -2.90 -1.28 12.56
C GLU A 224 -4.34 -0.98 12.94
N GLN A 225 -4.55 0.14 13.61
CA GLN A 225 -5.85 0.74 13.84
C GLN A 225 -5.93 2.05 13.04
N ARG A 226 -6.87 2.10 12.10
CA ARG A 226 -7.13 3.30 11.29
C ARG A 226 -8.49 3.89 11.62
N PHE A 227 -8.52 5.20 11.76
CA PHE A 227 -9.74 5.99 11.88
C PHE A 227 -9.88 6.86 10.64
N GLN A 228 -11.03 6.84 10.02
CA GLN A 228 -11.36 7.70 8.89
C GLN A 228 -12.54 8.59 9.24
N THR A 229 -12.37 9.89 9.04
CA THR A 229 -13.45 10.86 9.29
C THR A 229 -14.59 10.69 8.27
N LYS A 230 -15.70 11.35 8.57
CA LYS A 230 -16.93 11.30 7.77
C LYS A 230 -16.69 11.67 6.30
N GLN A 231 -17.29 10.90 5.40
CA GLN A 231 -17.35 11.26 3.98
C GLN A 231 -18.58 12.11 3.70
N LYS A 232 -18.46 13.01 2.71
CA LYS A 232 -19.55 13.91 2.30
C LYS A 232 -19.61 14.03 0.79
N ILE A 233 -20.83 14.08 0.25
CA ILE A 233 -21.11 14.41 -1.14
C ILE A 233 -21.98 15.66 -1.16
N ASN A 234 -21.53 16.73 -1.83
CA ASN A 234 -22.19 18.04 -1.85
C ASN A 234 -22.51 18.63 -0.47
N GLY A 235 -21.66 18.31 0.53
CA GLY A 235 -21.85 18.72 1.91
C GLY A 235 -22.70 17.77 2.76
N ASN A 236 -23.46 16.88 2.14
CA ASN A 236 -24.28 15.89 2.83
C ASN A 236 -23.40 14.72 3.27
N GLN A 237 -23.54 14.32 4.53
CA GLN A 237 -22.80 13.19 5.07
C GLN A 237 -23.28 11.88 4.46
N THR A 238 -22.33 11.08 3.92
CA THR A 238 -22.61 9.76 3.30
C THR A 238 -22.09 8.61 4.14
N SER A 239 -21.17 8.86 5.07
CA SER A 239 -20.68 7.84 6.00
C SER A 239 -20.41 8.42 7.37
N ASN A 240 -20.44 7.57 8.41
CA ASN A 240 -19.96 7.90 9.75
C ASN A 240 -18.43 7.82 9.82
N ILE A 241 -17.86 8.18 10.98
CA ILE A 241 -16.47 7.87 11.31
C ILE A 241 -16.31 6.36 11.27
N ARG A 242 -15.27 5.88 10.58
CA ARG A 242 -14.99 4.46 10.46
C ARG A 242 -13.74 4.10 11.25
N SER A 243 -13.82 3.00 11.96
CA SER A 243 -12.74 2.34 12.67
C SER A 243 -12.37 1.08 11.87
N ILE A 244 -11.13 0.97 11.45
CA ILE A 244 -10.65 -0.07 10.52
C ILE A 244 -9.43 -0.73 11.16
N PRO A 245 -9.64 -1.70 12.05
CA PRO A 245 -8.55 -2.52 12.58
C PRO A 245 -8.11 -3.54 11.53
N THR A 246 -6.80 -3.74 11.40
CA THR A 246 -6.22 -4.74 10.53
C THR A 246 -5.06 -5.46 11.20
N PHE A 247 -4.91 -6.73 10.87
CA PHE A 247 -3.84 -7.58 11.32
C PHE A 247 -3.10 -8.12 10.11
N SER A 248 -1.80 -8.22 10.20
CA SER A 248 -0.95 -8.78 9.15
C SER A 248 -0.10 -9.93 9.68
N VAL A 249 0.07 -10.94 8.84
CA VAL A 249 1.02 -12.01 9.03
C VAL A 249 1.75 -12.27 7.72
N GLY A 250 3.04 -12.50 7.78
CA GLY A 250 3.84 -12.72 6.59
C GLY A 250 5.16 -13.38 6.89
N SER A 251 5.91 -13.60 5.84
CA SER A 251 7.28 -14.07 5.92
C SER A 251 8.09 -13.43 4.82
N THR A 252 9.33 -13.08 5.13
CA THR A 252 10.29 -12.54 4.20
C THR A 252 11.42 -13.54 4.02
N TYR A 253 11.73 -13.84 2.75
CA TYR A 253 12.86 -14.67 2.35
C TYR A 253 13.90 -13.83 1.63
N SER A 254 15.11 -13.79 2.15
CA SER A 254 16.24 -13.10 1.53
C SER A 254 16.94 -14.01 0.55
N LEU A 255 16.86 -13.66 -0.73
CA LEU A 255 17.54 -14.37 -1.82
C LEU A 255 19.05 -14.14 -1.76
N ASN A 256 19.44 -12.89 -1.50
CA ASN A 256 20.82 -12.44 -1.31
C ASN A 256 20.83 -11.14 -0.50
N GLN A 257 22.00 -10.49 -0.36
CA GLN A 257 22.15 -9.24 0.43
C GLN A 257 21.34 -8.05 -0.12
N ASP A 258 21.00 -8.08 -1.42
CA ASP A 258 20.32 -6.97 -2.10
C ASP A 258 18.88 -7.27 -2.53
N THR A 259 18.44 -8.53 -2.38
CA THR A 259 17.14 -8.96 -2.89
C THR A 259 16.42 -9.84 -1.87
N ALA A 260 15.17 -9.48 -1.56
CA ALA A 260 14.30 -10.26 -0.71
C ALA A 260 12.87 -10.33 -1.28
N ILE A 261 12.17 -11.40 -0.97
CA ILE A 261 10.76 -11.61 -1.32
C ILE A 261 9.98 -11.76 -0.03
N SER A 262 8.89 -11.00 0.09
CA SER A 262 7.95 -11.11 1.21
C SER A 262 6.60 -11.58 0.71
N VAL A 263 5.98 -12.49 1.43
CA VAL A 263 4.58 -12.91 1.25
C VAL A 263 3.83 -12.53 2.52
N ASN A 264 2.71 -11.86 2.37
CA ASN A 264 1.91 -11.43 3.52
C ASN A 264 0.41 -11.59 3.26
N ALA A 265 -0.33 -11.76 4.35
CA ALA A 265 -1.78 -11.71 4.38
C ALA A 265 -2.22 -10.68 5.42
N ASN A 266 -3.18 -9.82 5.04
CA ASN A 266 -3.77 -8.84 5.93
C ASN A 266 -5.25 -9.18 6.11
N PHE A 267 -5.72 -9.12 7.34
CA PHE A 267 -7.08 -9.46 7.73
C PHE A 267 -7.76 -8.24 8.36
N GLY A 268 -8.97 -7.97 7.95
CA GLY A 268 -9.77 -6.91 8.51
C GLY A 268 -10.49 -7.37 9.77
N GLY A 269 -10.49 -6.53 10.80
CA GLY A 269 -11.21 -6.79 12.06
C GLY A 269 -12.58 -6.11 12.13
N SER A 270 -13.10 -5.56 11.03
CA SER A 270 -14.42 -4.92 10.99
C SER A 270 -15.03 -4.97 9.59
N SER A 271 -16.34 -4.76 9.49
CA SER A 271 -17.05 -4.68 8.20
C SER A 271 -16.60 -3.50 7.31
N ALA A 272 -15.83 -2.57 7.84
CA ALA A 272 -15.25 -1.46 7.09
C ALA A 272 -13.87 -1.80 6.49
N ALA A 273 -13.27 -2.90 6.91
CA ALA A 273 -12.00 -3.42 6.40
C ALA A 273 -12.26 -4.50 5.33
N PRO A 274 -11.34 -4.74 4.41
CA PRO A 274 -11.43 -5.90 3.53
C PRO A 274 -11.27 -7.19 4.32
N ASP A 275 -11.94 -8.25 3.87
CA ASP A 275 -11.89 -9.55 4.56
C ASP A 275 -10.48 -10.12 4.57
N ALA A 276 -9.82 -10.12 3.41
CA ALA A 276 -8.42 -10.52 3.29
C ALA A 276 -7.72 -9.84 2.10
N ILE A 277 -6.44 -9.53 2.28
CA ILE A 277 -5.54 -9.07 1.22
C ILE A 277 -4.31 -9.96 1.25
N PHE A 278 -4.01 -10.60 0.13
CA PHE A 278 -2.77 -11.33 -0.06
C PHE A 278 -1.76 -10.46 -0.80
N GLY A 279 -0.55 -10.38 -0.30
CA GLY A 279 0.52 -9.57 -0.87
C GLY A 279 1.77 -10.39 -1.19
N LEU A 280 2.42 -10.03 -2.29
CA LEU A 280 3.76 -10.46 -2.66
C LEU A 280 4.59 -9.21 -2.89
N THR A 281 5.71 -9.08 -2.20
CA THR A 281 6.59 -7.91 -2.33
C THR A 281 8.00 -8.36 -2.66
N LEU A 282 8.58 -7.76 -3.69
CA LEU A 282 9.98 -7.90 -4.06
C LEU A 282 10.74 -6.63 -3.65
N TRP A 283 11.75 -6.82 -2.85
CA TRP A 283 12.70 -5.79 -2.41
C TRP A 283 13.99 -5.95 -3.19
N LYS A 284 14.49 -4.86 -3.78
CA LYS A 284 15.77 -4.88 -4.47
C LYS A 284 16.55 -3.61 -4.17
N LYS A 285 17.84 -3.77 -3.89
CA LYS A 285 18.83 -2.71 -3.75
C LYS A 285 19.76 -2.75 -4.95
N PHE A 286 20.19 -1.59 -5.43
CA PHE A 286 21.08 -1.43 -6.58
C PHE A 286 22.37 -0.74 -6.16
#